data_376bae491b91b4917e1e8ec56ab0a2ea
#
_entry.id   376bae491b91b4917e1e8ec56ab0a2ea
#
_cell.length_a   1.000
_cell.length_b   1.000
_cell.length_c   1.000
_cell.angle_alpha   90.00
_cell.angle_beta   90.00
_cell.angle_gamma   90.00
#
_symmetry.space_group_name_H-M   'P 1'
#
loop_
_entity.id
_entity.type
_entity.pdbx_description
1 polymer ?
#
loop_
_entity_poly.entity_id
_entity_poly.type
_entity_poly.pdbx_seq_one_letter_code
_entity_poly.pdbx_strand_id
1 'polypeptide(L)'
;MKRIYLRFLWLLVCLVLPLQGQAISQTELLDTARFQHIDSTVDSGRGDGKYLDLTSVRSVEAPNGHRRIEATVYVLMPAADLIYRLQIQYDYQMDQSLNHLIDKHDTSLRNGGNDPYISIWYAKQSNSGITGTITSANAFNNDGQTHKQQIHMANINAILLPVEFGNEKYKLPNLVYQKAYGIAYDDEL
;
A
#
# COMPACT_ATOMS: atom_id res chain seq x y z
N MET A 1 -7.41 50.07 9.00
CA MET A 1 -6.49 48.97 9.38
C MET A 1 -7.18 47.78 10.00
N LYS A 2 -8.20 47.88 10.89
CA LYS A 2 -8.87 46.71 11.52
C LYS A 2 -9.57 45.72 10.57
N ARG A 3 -10.06 46.13 9.40
CA ARG A 3 -10.75 45.25 8.42
C ARG A 3 -9.83 44.31 7.61
N ILE A 4 -8.52 44.66 7.50
CA ILE A 4 -7.56 43.82 6.77
C ILE A 4 -7.12 42.64 7.62
N TYR A 5 -6.96 42.83 8.93
CA TYR A 5 -6.61 41.74 9.86
C TYR A 5 -7.69 40.69 9.98
N LEU A 6 -8.97 41.06 9.88
CA LEU A 6 -10.08 40.12 9.97
C LEU A 6 -10.14 39.18 8.74
N ARG A 7 -9.80 39.70 7.55
CA ARG A 7 -9.76 38.87 6.31
C ARG A 7 -8.57 37.91 6.31
N PHE A 8 -7.43 38.32 6.86
CA PHE A 8 -6.26 37.42 7.00
C PHE A 8 -6.51 36.34 8.03
N LEU A 9 -7.21 36.62 9.11
CA LEU A 9 -7.56 35.64 10.14
C LEU A 9 -8.49 34.55 9.58
N TRP A 10 -9.46 34.91 8.73
CA TRP A 10 -10.34 33.94 8.05
C TRP A 10 -9.60 33.06 7.05
N LEU A 11 -8.62 33.59 6.32
CA LEU A 11 -7.77 32.81 5.41
C LEU A 11 -6.86 31.84 6.17
N LEU A 12 -6.35 32.22 7.33
CA LEU A 12 -5.53 31.35 8.17
C LEU A 12 -6.35 30.23 8.82
N VAL A 13 -7.61 30.50 9.22
CA VAL A 13 -8.50 29.48 9.78
C VAL A 13 -8.89 28.44 8.74
N CYS A 14 -9.06 28.82 7.47
CA CYS A 14 -9.31 27.86 6.39
C CYS A 14 -8.10 26.97 6.07
N LEU A 15 -6.87 27.41 6.38
CA LEU A 15 -5.64 26.62 6.17
C LEU A 15 -5.34 25.64 7.31
N VAL A 16 -5.98 25.78 8.46
CA VAL A 16 -5.77 24.95 9.65
C VAL A 16 -6.92 23.99 9.93
N LEU A 17 -7.92 23.90 9.02
CA LEU A 17 -8.86 22.81 9.12
C LEU A 17 -8.07 21.52 8.95
N PRO A 18 -8.00 20.65 9.99
CA PRO A 18 -7.39 19.36 9.81
C PRO A 18 -8.10 18.73 8.61
N LEU A 19 -7.35 18.18 7.68
CA LEU A 19 -7.84 17.22 6.71
C LEU A 19 -8.37 16.03 7.52
N GLN A 20 -9.51 16.22 8.15
CA GLN A 20 -10.28 15.13 8.72
C GLN A 20 -10.48 14.18 7.55
N GLY A 21 -9.93 12.99 7.68
CA GLY A 21 -9.86 12.01 6.62
C GLY A 21 -11.22 11.95 5.94
N GLN A 22 -11.24 12.35 4.65
CA GLN A 22 -12.49 12.39 3.90
C GLN A 22 -13.16 11.05 4.05
N ALA A 23 -14.38 11.05 4.55
CA ALA A 23 -15.27 9.92 4.50
C ALA A 23 -15.31 9.44 3.05
N ILE A 24 -15.32 8.13 2.85
CA ILE A 24 -15.39 7.53 1.52
C ILE A 24 -16.55 6.56 1.49
N SER A 25 -17.34 6.64 0.44
CA SER A 25 -18.43 5.71 0.19
C SER A 25 -18.03 4.60 -0.77
N GLN A 26 -18.77 3.51 -0.76
CA GLN A 26 -18.56 2.42 -1.74
C GLN A 26 -18.66 2.94 -3.18
N THR A 27 -19.56 3.88 -3.47
CA THR A 27 -19.72 4.44 -4.83
C THR A 27 -18.48 5.19 -5.28
N GLU A 28 -17.82 5.93 -4.38
CA GLU A 28 -16.61 6.67 -4.70
C GLU A 28 -15.42 5.73 -4.99
N LEU A 29 -15.35 4.55 -4.35
CA LEU A 29 -14.32 3.55 -4.65
C LEU A 29 -14.41 2.97 -6.07
N LEU A 30 -15.54 3.15 -6.76
CA LEU A 30 -15.71 2.73 -8.16
C LEU A 30 -15.15 3.74 -9.17
N ASP A 31 -14.66 4.91 -8.74
CA ASP A 31 -13.93 5.84 -9.61
C ASP A 31 -12.56 5.26 -9.98
N THR A 32 -12.49 4.61 -11.13
CA THR A 32 -11.27 3.96 -11.63
C THR A 32 -10.16 4.94 -12.03
N ALA A 33 -10.44 6.22 -12.17
CA ALA A 33 -9.41 7.24 -12.40
C ALA A 33 -8.58 7.50 -11.15
N ARG A 34 -9.20 7.37 -9.97
CA ARG A 34 -8.57 7.56 -8.67
C ARG A 34 -8.20 6.26 -7.97
N PHE A 35 -9.08 5.25 -8.04
CA PHE A 35 -8.91 4.01 -7.29
C PHE A 35 -8.63 2.83 -8.20
N GLN A 36 -7.54 2.14 -7.95
CA GLN A 36 -7.23 0.89 -8.63
C GLN A 36 -7.67 -0.29 -7.78
N HIS A 37 -8.61 -1.08 -8.29
CA HIS A 37 -9.00 -2.36 -7.71
C HIS A 37 -7.85 -3.36 -7.86
N ILE A 38 -7.45 -4.00 -6.74
CA ILE A 38 -6.25 -4.84 -6.71
C ILE A 38 -6.61 -6.31 -6.77
N ASP A 39 -7.61 -6.70 -6.01
CA ASP A 39 -8.11 -8.07 -6.03
C ASP A 39 -9.47 -8.13 -5.33
N SER A 40 -10.40 -8.85 -5.91
CA SER A 40 -11.53 -9.39 -5.18
C SER A 40 -11.17 -10.83 -4.85
N THR A 41 -11.22 -11.22 -3.60
CA THR A 41 -11.37 -12.62 -3.27
C THR A 41 -12.74 -13.06 -3.78
N VAL A 42 -12.86 -13.20 -5.10
CA VAL A 42 -14.11 -13.47 -5.84
C VAL A 42 -14.73 -14.79 -5.39
N ASP A 43 -13.95 -15.66 -4.77
CA ASP A 43 -14.42 -16.95 -4.25
C ASP A 43 -15.41 -16.83 -3.08
N SER A 44 -15.53 -15.68 -2.43
CA SER A 44 -16.46 -15.55 -1.29
C SER A 44 -17.88 -15.19 -1.69
N GLY A 45 -18.14 -14.78 -2.93
CA GLY A 45 -19.44 -14.25 -3.37
C GLY A 45 -19.88 -12.99 -2.60
N ARG A 46 -18.98 -12.41 -1.78
CA ARG A 46 -19.27 -11.31 -0.85
C ARG A 46 -18.94 -9.94 -1.41
N GLY A 47 -18.27 -9.87 -2.56
CA GLY A 47 -17.88 -8.60 -3.18
C GLY A 47 -16.80 -7.82 -2.42
N ASP A 48 -16.08 -8.48 -1.50
CA ASP A 48 -14.97 -7.88 -0.78
C ASP A 48 -13.89 -7.44 -1.78
N GLY A 49 -13.28 -6.27 -1.58
CA GLY A 49 -12.29 -5.74 -2.50
C GLY A 49 -11.23 -4.89 -1.83
N LYS A 50 -10.05 -4.83 -2.44
CA LYS A 50 -8.97 -3.93 -2.05
C LYS A 50 -8.78 -2.88 -3.14
N TYR A 51 -8.67 -1.62 -2.75
CA TYR A 51 -8.53 -0.48 -3.65
C TYR A 51 -7.33 0.37 -3.24
N LEU A 52 -6.43 0.63 -4.17
CA LEU A 52 -5.32 1.58 -3.98
C LEU A 52 -5.77 2.97 -4.42
N ASP A 53 -5.67 3.96 -3.55
CA ASP A 53 -5.81 5.37 -3.93
C ASP A 53 -4.54 5.82 -4.67
N LEU A 54 -4.61 5.89 -6.00
CA LEU A 54 -3.50 6.23 -6.86
C LEU A 54 -2.92 7.64 -6.59
N THR A 55 -3.72 8.54 -6.03
CA THR A 55 -3.30 9.90 -5.71
C THR A 55 -2.54 10.00 -4.39
N SER A 56 -2.62 8.96 -3.57
CA SER A 56 -1.99 8.90 -2.24
C SER A 56 -0.57 8.34 -2.25
N VAL A 57 -0.14 7.73 -3.38
CA VAL A 57 1.16 7.07 -3.48
C VAL A 57 2.27 8.12 -3.52
N ARG A 58 3.17 8.06 -2.55
CA ARG A 58 4.29 9.00 -2.46
C ARG A 58 5.55 8.33 -1.89
N SER A 59 6.69 8.62 -2.49
CA SER A 59 7.99 8.28 -1.93
C SER A 59 8.30 9.16 -0.73
N VAL A 60 8.90 8.57 0.30
CA VAL A 60 9.37 9.26 1.50
C VAL A 60 10.83 8.88 1.77
N GLU A 61 11.47 9.61 2.67
CA GLU A 61 12.86 9.35 3.04
C GLU A 61 13.05 7.92 3.58
N ALA A 62 14.11 7.25 3.14
CA ALA A 62 14.44 5.88 3.51
C ALA A 62 15.94 5.76 3.84
N PRO A 63 16.35 4.75 4.63
CA PRO A 63 17.75 4.40 4.83
C PRO A 63 18.45 4.06 3.51
N ASN A 64 19.79 4.14 3.49
CA ASN A 64 20.59 3.72 2.33
C ASN A 64 20.28 2.26 1.95
N GLY A 65 20.15 2.00 0.65
CA GLY A 65 19.80 0.68 0.13
C GLY A 65 18.30 0.33 0.24
N HIS A 66 17.47 1.26 0.70
CA HIS A 66 16.03 1.09 0.79
C HIS A 66 15.29 2.15 -0.03
N ARG A 67 14.08 1.82 -0.45
CA ARG A 67 13.07 2.79 -0.87
C ARG A 67 11.85 2.65 0.01
N ARG A 68 11.22 3.77 0.33
CA ARG A 68 10.05 3.80 1.20
C ARG A 68 8.92 4.55 0.53
N ILE A 69 7.73 3.97 0.56
CA ILE A 69 6.55 4.53 -0.08
C ILE A 69 5.39 4.49 0.91
N GLU A 70 4.68 5.60 1.01
CA GLU A 70 3.39 5.65 1.69
C GLU A 70 2.26 5.57 0.67
N ALA A 71 1.20 4.86 1.04
CA ALA A 71 -0.01 4.73 0.24
C ALA A 71 -1.25 4.59 1.12
N THR A 72 -2.40 5.01 0.58
CA THR A 72 -3.72 4.76 1.19
C THR A 72 -4.39 3.60 0.47
N VAL A 73 -4.80 2.61 1.24
CA VAL A 73 -5.51 1.43 0.75
C VAL A 73 -6.87 1.35 1.42
N TYR A 74 -7.88 1.05 0.65
CA TYR A 74 -9.23 0.79 1.17
C TYR A 74 -9.52 -0.71 1.07
N VAL A 75 -10.13 -1.25 2.12
CA VAL A 75 -10.65 -2.62 2.14
C VAL A 75 -12.16 -2.53 2.28
N LEU A 76 -12.86 -2.88 1.22
CA LEU A 76 -14.32 -2.89 1.15
C LEU A 76 -14.85 -4.25 1.56
N MET A 77 -15.78 -4.28 2.51
CA MET A 77 -16.48 -5.47 2.99
C MET A 77 -17.99 -5.19 2.97
N PRO A 78 -18.65 -5.24 1.80
CA PRO A 78 -20.03 -4.78 1.63
C PRO A 78 -21.04 -5.49 2.53
N ALA A 79 -20.87 -6.80 2.72
CA ALA A 79 -21.74 -7.62 3.56
C ALA A 79 -21.68 -7.24 5.05
N ALA A 80 -20.58 -6.60 5.48
CA ALA A 80 -20.41 -6.11 6.85
C ALA A 80 -20.75 -4.61 6.98
N ASP A 81 -21.19 -3.95 5.92
CA ASP A 81 -21.37 -2.49 5.85
C ASP A 81 -20.12 -1.75 6.32
N LEU A 82 -18.93 -2.11 5.77
CA LEU A 82 -17.66 -1.69 6.30
C LEU A 82 -16.63 -1.39 5.21
N ILE A 83 -16.01 -0.22 5.33
CA ILE A 83 -14.87 0.22 4.54
C ILE A 83 -13.74 0.60 5.51
N TYR A 84 -12.62 -0.12 5.45
CA TYR A 84 -11.41 0.33 6.12
C TYR A 84 -10.60 1.24 5.21
N ARG A 85 -10.17 2.39 5.73
CA ARG A 85 -9.15 3.25 5.13
C ARG A 85 -7.86 3.07 5.91
N LEU A 86 -6.84 2.58 5.24
CA LEU A 86 -5.56 2.24 5.84
C LEU A 86 -4.46 3.09 5.22
N GLN A 87 -3.66 3.75 6.05
CA GLN A 87 -2.39 4.31 5.60
C GLN A 87 -1.31 3.26 5.83
N ILE A 88 -0.60 2.89 4.77
CA ILE A 88 0.43 1.86 4.81
C ILE A 88 1.73 2.47 4.35
N GLN A 89 2.79 2.19 5.10
CA GLN A 89 4.15 2.47 4.70
C GLN A 89 4.81 1.17 4.29
N TYR A 90 5.27 1.09 3.05
CA TYR A 90 6.07 -0.01 2.54
C TYR A 90 7.53 0.38 2.51
N ASP A 91 8.40 -0.51 2.97
CA ASP A 91 9.85 -0.41 2.91
C ASP A 91 10.38 -1.51 1.99
N TYR A 92 11.16 -1.13 0.97
CA TYR A 92 11.69 -2.02 -0.07
C TYR A 92 13.21 -2.06 0.05
N GLN A 93 13.75 -3.26 0.30
CA GLN A 93 15.17 -3.53 0.32
C GLN A 93 15.67 -3.73 -1.12
N MET A 94 16.48 -2.81 -1.63
CA MET A 94 16.84 -2.79 -3.06
C MET A 94 17.71 -4.00 -3.46
N ASP A 95 18.54 -4.50 -2.55
CA ASP A 95 19.35 -5.69 -2.74
C ASP A 95 18.56 -7.02 -2.75
N GLN A 96 17.24 -6.96 -2.48
CA GLN A 96 16.33 -8.09 -2.49
C GLN A 96 15.37 -8.06 -3.70
N SER A 97 15.50 -7.14 -4.66
CA SER A 97 14.76 -7.21 -5.92
C SER A 97 15.15 -8.48 -6.69
N LEU A 98 14.27 -9.01 -7.52
CA LEU A 98 14.55 -10.25 -8.26
C LEU A 98 15.73 -10.07 -9.20
N ASN A 99 15.79 -8.95 -9.95
CA ASN A 99 16.89 -8.66 -10.86
C ASN A 99 18.23 -8.49 -10.14
N HIS A 100 18.25 -7.84 -8.97
CA HIS A 100 19.45 -7.71 -8.16
C HIS A 100 19.96 -9.08 -7.67
N LEU A 101 19.05 -9.96 -7.25
CA LEU A 101 19.40 -11.32 -6.85
C LEU A 101 19.91 -12.15 -8.03
N ILE A 102 19.33 -12.00 -9.24
CA ILE A 102 19.79 -12.65 -10.46
C ILE A 102 21.22 -12.19 -10.80
N ASP A 103 21.46 -10.88 -10.83
CA ASP A 103 22.78 -10.32 -11.15
C ASP A 103 23.85 -10.80 -10.16
N LYS A 104 23.54 -10.80 -8.87
CA LYS A 104 24.42 -11.33 -7.82
C LYS A 104 24.73 -12.82 -7.97
N HIS A 105 23.74 -13.62 -8.40
CA HIS A 105 23.90 -15.06 -8.58
C HIS A 105 24.53 -15.43 -9.92
N ASP A 106 24.37 -14.63 -10.97
CA ASP A 106 24.99 -14.87 -12.27
C ASP A 106 26.53 -14.87 -12.17
N THR A 107 27.08 -14.07 -11.26
CA THR A 107 28.50 -14.12 -10.91
C THR A 107 28.91 -15.42 -10.22
N SER A 108 27.99 -16.10 -9.50
CA SER A 108 28.29 -17.38 -8.81
C SER A 108 28.14 -18.59 -9.72
N LEU A 109 27.30 -18.55 -10.76
CA LEU A 109 27.10 -19.61 -11.75
C LEU A 109 28.35 -19.92 -12.57
N ARG A 110 29.14 -18.90 -12.87
CA ARG A 110 30.42 -19.05 -13.56
C ARG A 110 31.37 -19.95 -12.79
N ASN A 111 31.08 -20.27 -11.51
CA ASN A 111 31.86 -21.08 -10.61
C ASN A 111 31.28 -22.49 -10.35
N GLY A 112 30.30 -22.95 -11.13
CA GLY A 112 29.80 -24.35 -11.07
C GLY A 112 28.81 -24.64 -9.93
N GLY A 113 28.04 -23.62 -9.51
CA GLY A 113 27.00 -23.77 -8.48
C GLY A 113 25.68 -24.42 -8.97
N ASN A 114 24.79 -24.74 -8.04
CA ASN A 114 23.45 -25.26 -8.31
C ASN A 114 22.59 -24.23 -9.10
N ASP A 115 21.51 -24.72 -9.73
CA ASP A 115 20.57 -23.89 -10.48
C ASP A 115 20.19 -22.61 -9.70
N PRO A 116 20.54 -21.42 -10.21
CA PRO A 116 20.37 -20.16 -9.51
C PRO A 116 18.91 -19.82 -9.28
N TYR A 117 18.02 -20.20 -10.21
CA TYR A 117 16.60 -19.90 -10.11
C TYR A 117 15.99 -20.50 -8.85
N ILE A 118 16.38 -21.72 -8.49
CA ILE A 118 15.94 -22.37 -7.26
C ILE A 118 16.44 -21.60 -6.03
N SER A 119 17.72 -21.23 -6.02
CA SER A 119 18.33 -20.49 -4.91
C SER A 119 17.69 -19.11 -4.73
N ILE A 120 17.43 -18.39 -5.82
CA ILE A 120 16.77 -17.09 -5.82
C ILE A 120 15.34 -17.22 -5.32
N TRP A 121 14.60 -18.25 -5.79
CA TRP A 121 13.25 -18.53 -5.33
C TRP A 121 13.19 -18.71 -3.81
N TYR A 122 14.07 -19.53 -3.24
CA TYR A 122 14.13 -19.74 -1.80
C TYR A 122 14.55 -18.46 -1.05
N ALA A 123 15.47 -17.68 -1.59
CA ALA A 123 15.86 -16.40 -1.01
C ALA A 123 14.66 -15.45 -0.93
N LYS A 124 13.89 -15.31 -2.02
CA LYS A 124 12.66 -14.48 -2.07
C LYS A 124 11.54 -15.02 -1.17
N GLN A 125 11.41 -16.34 -1.03
CA GLN A 125 10.43 -16.96 -0.12
C GLN A 125 10.77 -16.67 1.34
N SER A 126 12.04 -16.66 1.72
CA SER A 126 12.49 -16.37 3.08
C SER A 126 12.50 -14.88 3.39
N ASN A 127 12.76 -14.03 2.40
CA ASN A 127 12.72 -12.57 2.49
C ASN A 127 12.23 -11.98 1.16
N SER A 128 10.99 -11.53 1.14
CA SER A 128 10.41 -10.89 -0.05
C SER A 128 11.11 -9.58 -0.44
N GLY A 129 11.89 -8.99 0.46
CA GLY A 129 12.48 -7.67 0.32
C GLY A 129 11.51 -6.53 0.58
N ILE A 130 10.25 -6.84 0.93
CA ILE A 130 9.22 -5.83 1.17
C ILE A 130 8.63 -6.03 2.56
N THR A 131 8.64 -4.97 3.37
CA THR A 131 7.91 -4.93 4.64
C THR A 131 6.82 -3.87 4.58
N GLY A 132 5.68 -4.15 5.20
CA GLY A 132 4.57 -3.22 5.29
C GLY A 132 4.26 -2.89 6.74
N THR A 133 3.92 -1.63 7.01
CA THR A 133 3.45 -1.18 8.33
C THR A 133 2.21 -0.33 8.16
N ILE A 134 1.11 -0.69 8.83
CA ILE A 134 -0.09 0.13 8.87
C ILE A 134 0.12 1.24 9.89
N THR A 135 0.21 2.48 9.43
CA THR A 135 0.49 3.65 10.26
C THR A 135 -0.79 4.31 10.78
N SER A 136 -1.91 4.14 10.07
CA SER A 136 -3.21 4.65 10.49
C SER A 136 -4.34 3.79 9.91
N ALA A 137 -5.43 3.66 10.66
CA ALA A 137 -6.64 2.96 10.22
C ALA A 137 -7.89 3.73 10.66
N ASN A 138 -8.84 3.88 9.74
CA ASN A 138 -10.16 4.42 9.99
C ASN A 138 -11.20 3.48 9.39
N ALA A 139 -12.41 3.48 9.93
CA ALA A 139 -13.51 2.68 9.45
C ALA A 139 -14.73 3.54 9.12
N PHE A 140 -15.39 3.21 8.03
CA PHE A 140 -16.60 3.87 7.54
C PHE A 140 -17.64 2.81 7.18
N ASN A 141 -18.90 3.20 7.18
CA ASN A 141 -19.98 2.42 6.58
C ASN A 141 -19.92 2.58 5.05
N ASN A 142 -20.66 1.76 4.32
CA ASN A 142 -20.70 1.80 2.86
C ASN A 142 -21.21 3.14 2.29
N ASP A 143 -21.98 3.90 3.08
CA ASP A 143 -22.43 5.25 2.75
C ASP A 143 -21.42 6.37 3.08
N GLY A 144 -20.27 6.01 3.65
CA GLY A 144 -19.22 6.94 4.02
C GLY A 144 -19.32 7.53 5.42
N GLN A 145 -20.31 7.17 6.22
CA GLN A 145 -20.36 7.62 7.62
C GLN A 145 -19.30 6.91 8.46
N THR A 146 -18.77 7.60 9.48
CA THR A 146 -17.78 7.00 10.38
C THR A 146 -18.39 5.79 11.11
N HIS A 147 -17.72 4.65 10.96
CA HIS A 147 -18.14 3.43 11.66
C HIS A 147 -17.84 3.52 13.16
N LYS A 148 -18.84 3.16 13.98
CA LYS A 148 -18.76 3.36 15.46
C LYS A 148 -18.04 2.23 16.20
N GLN A 149 -17.83 1.08 15.55
CA GLN A 149 -17.18 -0.06 16.20
C GLN A 149 -15.67 0.10 16.28
N GLN A 150 -15.08 -0.54 17.29
CA GLN A 150 -13.63 -0.56 17.45
C GLN A 150 -12.96 -1.34 16.32
N ILE A 151 -11.92 -0.76 15.75
CA ILE A 151 -11.12 -1.40 14.71
C ILE A 151 -10.22 -2.47 15.35
N HIS A 152 -10.35 -3.71 14.90
CA HIS A 152 -9.49 -4.82 15.30
C HIS A 152 -8.26 -4.92 14.37
N MET A 153 -7.17 -4.24 14.73
CA MET A 153 -5.95 -4.16 13.90
C MET A 153 -5.35 -5.52 13.57
N ALA A 154 -5.48 -6.52 14.44
CA ALA A 154 -4.98 -7.88 14.17
C ALA A 154 -5.64 -8.49 12.92
N ASN A 155 -6.96 -8.29 12.74
CA ASN A 155 -7.69 -8.81 11.58
C ASN A 155 -7.27 -8.08 10.30
N ILE A 156 -7.05 -6.76 10.38
CA ILE A 156 -6.61 -5.94 9.24
C ILE A 156 -5.20 -6.33 8.81
N ASN A 157 -4.29 -6.48 9.77
CA ASN A 157 -2.93 -6.95 9.49
C ASN A 157 -2.94 -8.29 8.77
N ALA A 158 -3.78 -9.24 9.18
CA ALA A 158 -3.87 -10.56 8.55
C ALA A 158 -4.32 -10.50 7.08
N ILE A 159 -5.07 -9.46 6.67
CA ILE A 159 -5.52 -9.27 5.28
C ILE A 159 -4.39 -8.80 4.36
N LEU A 160 -3.49 -7.96 4.87
CA LEU A 160 -2.50 -7.25 4.07
C LEU A 160 -1.05 -7.70 4.33
N LEU A 161 -0.77 -8.25 5.52
CA LEU A 161 0.57 -8.58 5.99
C LEU A 161 0.64 -10.02 6.51
N PRO A 162 1.81 -10.65 6.56
CA PRO A 162 3.08 -10.21 6.00
C PRO A 162 3.07 -10.19 4.46
N VAL A 163 4.02 -9.47 3.86
CA VAL A 163 4.23 -9.45 2.40
C VAL A 163 5.15 -10.61 2.04
N GLU A 164 4.57 -11.66 1.45
CA GLU A 164 5.29 -12.88 1.08
C GLU A 164 5.38 -12.99 -0.44
N PHE A 165 6.57 -13.31 -0.95
CA PHE A 165 6.82 -13.48 -2.37
C PHE A 165 5.95 -14.61 -2.97
N GLY A 166 5.34 -14.35 -4.14
CA GLY A 166 4.46 -15.30 -4.80
C GLY A 166 3.05 -15.40 -4.21
N ASN A 167 2.75 -14.71 -3.11
CA ASN A 167 1.43 -14.63 -2.51
C ASN A 167 0.64 -13.44 -3.08
N GLU A 168 -0.69 -13.49 -3.00
CA GLU A 168 -1.56 -12.37 -3.42
C GLU A 168 -1.26 -11.06 -2.68
N LYS A 169 -0.81 -11.13 -1.43
CA LYS A 169 -0.38 -9.96 -0.65
C LYS A 169 0.85 -9.26 -1.23
N TYR A 170 1.61 -9.92 -2.10
CA TYR A 170 2.75 -9.35 -2.80
C TYR A 170 2.34 -8.41 -3.94
N LYS A 171 1.15 -8.60 -4.51
CA LYS A 171 0.67 -7.81 -5.66
C LYS A 171 0.49 -6.33 -5.30
N LEU A 172 -0.10 -6.04 -4.14
CA LEU A 172 -0.37 -4.67 -3.71
C LEU A 172 0.91 -3.83 -3.55
N PRO A 173 1.93 -4.23 -2.78
CA PRO A 173 3.16 -3.45 -2.68
C PRO A 173 3.91 -3.33 -4.00
N ASN A 174 3.91 -4.36 -4.88
CA ASN A 174 4.48 -4.23 -6.23
C ASN A 174 3.77 -3.16 -7.06
N LEU A 175 2.45 -3.11 -7.01
CA LEU A 175 1.67 -2.06 -7.67
C LEU A 175 1.97 -0.67 -7.11
N VAL A 176 2.10 -0.55 -5.78
CA VAL A 176 2.49 0.70 -5.10
C VAL A 176 3.86 1.15 -5.58
N TYR A 177 4.82 0.24 -5.67
CA TYR A 177 6.15 0.52 -6.18
C TYR A 177 6.13 0.98 -7.64
N GLN A 178 5.43 0.23 -8.49
CA GLN A 178 5.28 0.55 -9.92
C GLN A 178 4.64 1.92 -10.11
N LYS A 179 3.65 2.27 -9.29
CA LYS A 179 3.01 3.59 -9.34
C LYS A 179 3.97 4.72 -8.97
N ALA A 180 4.87 4.48 -8.01
CA ALA A 180 5.82 5.49 -7.54
C ALA A 180 7.00 5.69 -8.50
N TYR A 181 7.50 4.62 -9.12
CA TYR A 181 8.76 4.63 -9.88
C TYR A 181 8.64 4.26 -11.36
N GLY A 182 7.46 3.80 -11.81
CA GLY A 182 7.20 3.44 -13.22
C GLY A 182 7.65 2.03 -13.61
N ILE A 183 8.33 1.30 -12.74
CA ILE A 183 8.78 -0.09 -12.94
C ILE A 183 8.36 -0.96 -11.76
N ALA A 184 8.26 -2.27 -11.95
CA ALA A 184 8.00 -3.19 -10.84
C ALA A 184 9.23 -3.28 -9.92
N TYR A 185 9.00 -3.58 -8.62
CA TYR A 185 10.09 -3.71 -7.66
C TYR A 185 11.09 -4.81 -8.05
N ASP A 186 10.62 -5.92 -8.57
CA ASP A 186 11.46 -7.03 -8.98
C ASP A 186 12.27 -6.76 -10.27
N ASP A 187 11.90 -5.72 -11.02
CA ASP A 187 12.62 -5.28 -12.23
C ASP A 187 13.74 -4.26 -11.93
N GLU A 188 13.88 -3.82 -10.67
CA GLU A 188 14.95 -2.91 -10.23
C GLU A 188 16.31 -3.62 -10.20
N LEU A 189 17.38 -2.91 -10.65
CA LEU A 189 18.80 -3.31 -10.60
C LEU A 189 19.53 -2.57 -9.48
#